data_2d6f67b28a74f20dd3d41e54424bd6ea
#
_entry.id   2d6f67b28a74f20dd3d41e54424bd6ea
#
_cell.length_a   1.000
_cell.length_b   1.000
_cell.length_c   1.000
_cell.angle_alpha   90.00
_cell.angle_beta   90.00
_cell.angle_gamma   90.00
#
_symmetry.space_group_name_H-M   'P 1'
#
loop_
_entity.id
_entity.type
_entity.pdbx_description
1 polymer ?
#
loop_
_entity_poly.entity_id
_entity_poly.type
_entity_poly.pdbx_seq_one_letter_code
_entity_poly.pdbx_strand_id
1 'polypeptide(L)'
;MADPMHIIGNGLVTALGIGVGQNAAHVRAGMAAFAESDFLDPRFKRIVAAVLPPDALSAWAGGDSAGLSPRAIEVVRLAGMAVTEALAAHAHITPAQPIRTWCAWPEHQTQGPLDVARLASALTAQVGGRLSVHGTFLGRSGALTALHAAMEALQEGAPCALIVGADSLLQQYVLGTLLQAQRIKTDQHSDGLIPGMGAGALLVARADMVQRLQLISLGCIIGVGVGNEEGHFGNEGDWHGDALAAAAQAALSGDSVPVAEVWSGMTGERCWAGELGVTQVRCHERIPADATVRHPADSWGDLGAATGVALIATAVAGHQRGWVRLPALVLASSDFGGRGAALVVSTGVVSPTVVAA
;
A
#
# COMPACT_ATOMS: atom_id res chain seq x y z
N MET A 1 -4.78 10.82 -22.44
CA MET A 1 -4.33 10.61 -21.07
C MET A 1 -5.55 10.39 -20.20
N ALA A 2 -5.49 9.46 -19.24
CA ALA A 2 -6.55 9.33 -18.25
C ALA A 2 -6.60 10.60 -17.40
N ASP A 3 -7.80 10.99 -16.95
CA ASP A 3 -7.96 12.10 -16.03
C ASP A 3 -7.24 11.79 -14.72
N PRO A 4 -6.52 12.77 -14.14
CA PRO A 4 -5.78 12.56 -12.91
C PRO A 4 -6.71 12.23 -11.74
N MET A 5 -6.30 11.28 -10.92
CA MET A 5 -6.95 11.00 -9.64
C MET A 5 -6.34 11.89 -8.56
N HIS A 6 -7.12 12.77 -7.97
CA HIS A 6 -6.69 13.63 -6.88
C HIS A 6 -6.78 12.87 -5.55
N ILE A 7 -5.69 12.79 -4.82
CA ILE A 7 -5.68 12.28 -3.46
C ILE A 7 -6.22 13.39 -2.56
N ILE A 8 -7.38 13.18 -1.96
CA ILE A 8 -8.05 14.16 -1.11
C ILE A 8 -8.03 13.77 0.38
N GLY A 9 -7.64 12.54 0.68
CA GLY A 9 -7.44 12.06 2.05
C GLY A 9 -6.52 10.85 2.06
N ASN A 10 -5.76 10.69 3.12
CA ASN A 10 -4.90 9.55 3.34
C ASN A 10 -4.86 9.17 4.83
N GLY A 11 -4.59 7.90 5.10
CA GLY A 11 -4.42 7.38 6.46
C GLY A 11 -3.38 6.28 6.46
N LEU A 12 -2.63 6.17 7.56
CA LEU A 12 -1.55 5.19 7.70
C LEU A 12 -1.35 4.80 9.16
N VAL A 13 -1.30 3.51 9.40
CA VAL A 13 -0.97 2.92 10.69
C VAL A 13 0.12 1.87 10.49
N THR A 14 1.25 2.00 11.16
CA THR A 14 2.33 1.01 11.16
C THR A 14 2.95 0.94 12.55
N ALA A 15 3.96 0.09 12.73
CA ALA A 15 4.74 0.05 13.97
C ALA A 15 5.45 1.38 14.29
N LEU A 16 5.66 2.27 13.30
CA LEU A 16 6.20 3.62 13.53
C LEU A 16 5.18 4.56 14.19
N GLY A 17 3.89 4.22 14.17
CA GLY A 17 2.84 4.98 14.83
C GLY A 17 1.53 5.06 14.06
N ILE A 18 0.60 5.84 14.61
CA ILE A 18 -0.74 6.07 14.10
C ILE A 18 -0.77 7.43 13.42
N GLY A 19 -1.17 7.44 12.16
CA GLY A 19 -1.30 8.64 11.34
C GLY A 19 -0.14 8.83 10.36
N VAL A 20 -0.50 9.32 9.17
CA VAL A 20 0.44 9.57 8.07
C VAL A 20 1.55 10.53 8.49
N GLY A 21 1.20 11.56 9.27
CA GLY A 21 2.16 12.56 9.73
C GLY A 21 3.30 12.00 10.56
N GLN A 22 2.99 11.13 11.51
CA GLN A 22 3.96 10.48 12.39
C GLN A 22 4.83 9.50 11.60
N ASN A 23 4.22 8.64 10.78
CA ASN A 23 4.93 7.68 9.94
C ASN A 23 5.93 8.38 9.00
N ALA A 24 5.49 9.42 8.28
CA ALA A 24 6.34 10.18 7.38
C ALA A 24 7.52 10.88 8.09
N ALA A 25 7.31 11.37 9.31
CA ALA A 25 8.37 11.97 10.12
C ALA A 25 9.43 10.95 10.56
N HIS A 26 9.01 9.76 11.00
CA HIS A 26 9.91 8.68 11.39
C HIS A 26 10.69 8.12 10.20
N VAL A 27 10.06 7.90 9.05
CA VAL A 27 10.73 7.49 7.81
C VAL A 27 11.77 8.53 7.39
N ARG A 28 11.43 9.83 7.43
CA ARG A 28 12.39 10.91 7.14
C ARG A 28 13.59 10.89 8.08
N ALA A 29 13.35 10.60 9.36
CA ALA A 29 14.40 10.56 10.38
C ALA A 29 15.26 9.28 10.32
N GLY A 30 14.94 8.31 9.43
CA GLY A 30 15.60 7.01 9.37
C GLY A 30 15.37 6.15 10.62
N MET A 31 14.26 6.39 11.32
CA MET A 31 13.93 5.60 12.51
C MET A 31 13.35 4.25 12.10
N ALA A 32 13.77 3.18 12.77
CA ALA A 32 13.25 1.84 12.60
C ALA A 32 12.43 1.42 13.84
N ALA A 33 11.27 0.80 13.62
CA ALA A 33 10.42 0.27 14.68
C ALA A 33 10.71 -1.21 14.98
N PHE A 34 11.96 -1.63 14.84
CA PHE A 34 12.36 -3.02 14.99
C PHE A 34 12.69 -3.33 16.44
N ALA A 35 12.06 -4.38 16.96
CA ALA A 35 12.30 -4.90 18.30
C ALA A 35 12.22 -6.43 18.30
N GLU A 36 12.79 -7.05 19.33
CA GLU A 36 12.54 -8.46 19.59
C GLU A 36 11.05 -8.65 19.91
N SER A 37 10.42 -9.55 19.19
CA SER A 37 9.02 -9.93 19.41
C SER A 37 8.89 -11.09 20.38
N ASP A 38 7.67 -11.45 20.74
CA ASP A 38 7.38 -12.66 21.53
C ASP A 38 7.41 -13.95 20.71
N PHE A 39 7.59 -13.84 19.39
CA PHE A 39 7.73 -15.00 18.51
C PHE A 39 9.14 -15.55 18.54
N LEU A 40 9.25 -16.87 18.52
CA LEU A 40 10.52 -17.58 18.57
C LEU A 40 10.81 -18.31 17.25
N ASP A 41 12.07 -18.29 16.86
CA ASP A 41 12.57 -19.15 15.79
C ASP A 41 12.72 -20.62 16.30
N PRO A 42 13.02 -21.60 15.42
CA PRO A 42 13.22 -22.99 15.81
C PRO A 42 14.35 -23.23 16.82
N ARG A 43 15.19 -22.24 17.09
CA ARG A 43 16.28 -22.26 18.07
C ARG A 43 15.93 -21.52 19.37
N PHE A 44 14.65 -21.18 19.54
CA PHE A 44 14.17 -20.41 20.70
C PHE A 44 14.76 -19.00 20.82
N LYS A 45 15.24 -18.41 19.71
CA LYS A 45 15.61 -16.99 19.65
C LYS A 45 14.42 -16.15 19.25
N ARG A 46 14.31 -14.95 19.82
CA ARG A 46 13.26 -14.00 19.49
C ARG A 46 13.44 -13.47 18.06
N ILE A 47 12.37 -13.46 17.31
CA ILE A 47 12.33 -12.89 15.96
C ILE A 47 12.24 -11.37 16.09
N VAL A 48 13.09 -10.66 15.35
CA VAL A 48 12.97 -9.20 15.21
C VAL A 48 11.79 -8.88 14.30
N ALA A 49 10.92 -8.01 14.76
CA ALA A 49 9.71 -7.61 14.03
C ALA A 49 9.37 -6.14 14.27
N ALA A 50 8.52 -5.59 13.40
CA ALA A 50 7.95 -4.26 13.57
C ALA A 50 6.52 -4.38 14.11
N VAL A 51 6.35 -4.20 15.40
CA VAL A 51 5.10 -4.47 16.13
C VAL A 51 4.46 -3.18 16.60
N LEU A 52 3.19 -2.97 16.24
CA LEU A 52 2.37 -1.94 16.87
C LEU A 52 1.87 -2.48 18.23
N PRO A 53 2.01 -1.72 19.33
CA PRO A 53 1.52 -2.16 20.64
C PRO A 53 0.03 -2.53 20.60
N PRO A 54 -0.41 -3.64 21.23
CA PRO A 54 -1.80 -4.11 21.16
C PRO A 54 -2.83 -3.12 21.69
N ASP A 55 -2.46 -2.30 22.66
CA ASP A 55 -3.27 -1.22 23.26
C ASP A 55 -3.42 -0.01 22.32
N ALA A 56 -2.57 0.12 21.29
CA ALA A 56 -2.69 1.15 20.27
C ALA A 56 -3.79 0.84 19.23
N LEU A 57 -4.22 -0.43 19.12
CA LEU A 57 -5.29 -0.80 18.20
C LEU A 57 -6.66 -0.31 18.69
N SER A 58 -7.48 0.24 17.77
CA SER A 58 -8.86 0.64 18.07
C SER A 58 -9.69 -0.54 18.60
N ALA A 59 -10.75 -0.26 19.35
CA ALA A 59 -11.69 -1.29 19.78
C ALA A 59 -12.34 -1.99 18.57
N TRP A 60 -12.72 -3.27 18.75
CA TRP A 60 -13.50 -3.98 17.75
C TRP A 60 -14.92 -3.41 17.65
N ALA A 61 -15.31 -3.01 16.45
CA ALA A 61 -16.64 -2.57 16.09
C ALA A 61 -17.13 -3.20 14.78
N GLY A 62 -16.43 -4.23 14.30
CA GLY A 62 -16.68 -4.93 13.02
C GLY A 62 -17.88 -5.89 13.02
N GLY A 63 -18.76 -5.81 14.03
CA GLY A 63 -19.93 -6.69 14.15
C GLY A 63 -19.60 -8.06 14.76
N ASP A 64 -20.30 -9.11 14.32
CA ASP A 64 -20.08 -10.47 14.83
C ASP A 64 -18.69 -10.97 14.42
N SER A 65 -17.86 -11.29 15.41
CA SER A 65 -16.50 -11.82 15.21
C SER A 65 -16.46 -13.36 15.18
N ALA A 66 -17.58 -14.05 15.38
CA ALA A 66 -17.63 -15.50 15.38
C ALA A 66 -17.07 -16.08 14.06
N GLY A 67 -16.07 -16.95 14.16
CA GLY A 67 -15.39 -17.56 13.00
C GLY A 67 -14.42 -16.63 12.23
N LEU A 68 -14.14 -15.41 12.70
CA LEU A 68 -12.98 -14.64 12.26
C LEU A 68 -11.73 -15.10 13.01
N SER A 69 -10.61 -15.24 12.30
CA SER A 69 -9.33 -15.50 12.94
C SER A 69 -8.82 -14.27 13.70
N PRO A 70 -7.94 -14.42 14.70
CA PRO A 70 -7.28 -13.27 15.35
C PRO A 70 -6.62 -12.32 14.35
N ARG A 71 -5.98 -12.86 13.29
CA ARG A 71 -5.40 -12.06 12.21
C ARG A 71 -6.46 -11.24 11.47
N ALA A 72 -7.60 -11.84 11.14
CA ALA A 72 -8.68 -11.14 10.46
C ALA A 72 -9.20 -9.95 11.28
N ILE A 73 -9.40 -10.16 12.58
CA ILE A 73 -9.83 -9.10 13.52
C ILE A 73 -8.78 -7.98 13.58
N GLU A 74 -7.51 -8.34 13.73
CA GLU A 74 -6.40 -7.37 13.79
C GLU A 74 -6.31 -6.54 12.50
N VAL A 75 -6.34 -7.19 11.34
CA VAL A 75 -6.26 -6.54 10.02
C VAL A 75 -7.44 -5.59 9.80
N VAL A 76 -8.66 -5.98 10.18
CA VAL A 76 -9.85 -5.11 10.09
C VAL A 76 -9.74 -3.91 11.02
N ARG A 77 -9.22 -4.08 12.26
CA ARG A 77 -8.99 -2.97 13.18
C ARG A 77 -7.99 -1.97 12.62
N LEU A 78 -6.85 -2.45 12.10
CA LEU A 78 -5.84 -1.62 11.43
C LEU A 78 -6.45 -0.86 10.24
N ALA A 79 -7.17 -1.56 9.35
CA ALA A 79 -7.84 -0.97 8.20
C ALA A 79 -8.84 0.12 8.63
N GLY A 80 -9.63 -0.14 9.66
CA GLY A 80 -10.59 0.83 10.21
C GLY A 80 -9.93 2.12 10.72
N MET A 81 -8.77 2.01 11.36
CA MET A 81 -8.00 3.17 11.83
C MET A 81 -7.49 4.01 10.65
N ALA A 82 -6.90 3.37 9.63
CA ALA A 82 -6.42 4.07 8.44
C ALA A 82 -7.56 4.74 7.65
N VAL A 83 -8.69 4.05 7.50
CA VAL A 83 -9.89 4.62 6.85
C VAL A 83 -10.42 5.82 7.64
N THR A 84 -10.48 5.72 8.97
CA THR A 84 -10.96 6.83 9.82
C THR A 84 -10.09 8.08 9.63
N GLU A 85 -8.77 7.93 9.59
CA GLU A 85 -7.86 9.06 9.31
C GLU A 85 -8.08 9.62 7.90
N ALA A 86 -8.14 8.75 6.88
CA ALA A 86 -8.32 9.19 5.49
C ALA A 86 -9.62 9.97 5.27
N LEU A 87 -10.66 9.66 6.04
CA LEU A 87 -11.97 10.32 5.96
C LEU A 87 -12.08 11.53 6.92
N ALA A 88 -11.16 11.74 7.83
CA ALA A 88 -11.26 12.74 8.89
C ALA A 88 -11.43 14.18 8.36
N ALA A 89 -10.67 14.56 7.32
CA ALA A 89 -10.76 15.88 6.69
C ALA A 89 -12.12 16.15 6.02
N HIS A 90 -12.87 15.10 5.72
CA HIS A 90 -14.16 15.15 5.03
C HIS A 90 -15.33 14.63 5.88
N ALA A 91 -15.16 14.55 7.19
CA ALA A 91 -16.18 14.04 8.12
C ALA A 91 -17.49 14.85 8.08
N HIS A 92 -17.42 16.13 7.68
CA HIS A 92 -18.56 17.03 7.51
C HIS A 92 -19.33 16.80 6.19
N ILE A 93 -18.73 16.06 5.23
CA ILE A 93 -19.38 15.69 3.98
C ILE A 93 -20.01 14.31 4.19
N THR A 94 -21.33 14.29 4.38
CA THR A 94 -22.07 13.01 4.41
C THR A 94 -22.37 12.63 2.97
N PRO A 95 -21.73 11.60 2.41
CA PRO A 95 -22.06 11.17 1.06
C PRO A 95 -23.51 10.64 1.06
N ALA A 96 -24.26 10.97 0.01
CA ALA A 96 -25.62 10.45 -0.17
C ALA A 96 -25.64 8.93 -0.36
N GLN A 97 -24.51 8.34 -0.70
CA GLN A 97 -24.31 6.90 -0.89
C GLN A 97 -23.00 6.46 -0.22
N PRO A 98 -22.88 5.18 0.17
CA PRO A 98 -21.63 4.63 0.66
C PRO A 98 -20.49 4.83 -0.34
N ILE A 99 -19.27 5.08 0.18
CA ILE A 99 -18.08 5.31 -0.65
C ILE A 99 -17.69 4.00 -1.33
N ARG A 100 -17.55 4.01 -2.65
CA ARG A 100 -17.01 2.86 -3.39
C ARG A 100 -15.60 2.57 -2.92
N THR A 101 -15.35 1.33 -2.50
CA THR A 101 -14.11 0.93 -1.83
C THR A 101 -13.51 -0.30 -2.49
N TRP A 102 -12.20 -0.27 -2.69
CA TRP A 102 -11.38 -1.40 -3.13
C TRP A 102 -10.37 -1.73 -2.05
N CYS A 103 -10.30 -3.02 -1.69
CA CYS A 103 -9.47 -3.47 -0.58
C CYS A 103 -8.35 -4.40 -1.04
N ALA A 104 -7.17 -4.26 -0.45
CA ALA A 104 -6.09 -5.23 -0.52
C ALA A 104 -5.93 -5.92 0.84
N TRP A 105 -5.90 -7.25 0.81
CA TRP A 105 -5.86 -8.11 1.98
C TRP A 105 -4.63 -9.01 1.98
N PRO A 106 -4.31 -9.66 3.11
CA PRO A 106 -3.19 -10.59 3.21
C PRO A 106 -3.18 -11.64 2.10
N GLU A 107 -2.03 -11.86 1.49
CA GLU A 107 -1.82 -12.89 0.47
C GLU A 107 -1.66 -14.28 1.10
N HIS A 108 -1.01 -14.35 2.25
CA HIS A 108 -0.79 -15.61 2.96
C HIS A 108 -2.02 -16.04 3.75
N GLN A 109 -2.73 -17.01 3.21
CA GLN A 109 -3.92 -17.61 3.82
C GLN A 109 -3.51 -18.81 4.69
N THR A 110 -3.15 -18.55 5.91
CA THR A 110 -2.43 -19.53 6.70
C THR A 110 -3.22 -20.21 7.82
N GLN A 111 -4.44 -19.74 8.09
CA GLN A 111 -5.33 -20.39 9.07
C GLN A 111 -6.71 -20.66 8.45
N GLY A 112 -6.71 -21.31 7.30
CA GLY A 112 -7.89 -21.44 6.46
C GLY A 112 -8.06 -20.25 5.51
N PRO A 113 -8.91 -20.35 4.50
CA PRO A 113 -9.14 -19.26 3.57
C PRO A 113 -9.65 -18.04 4.34
N LEU A 114 -8.99 -16.89 4.17
CA LEU A 114 -9.55 -15.61 4.59
C LEU A 114 -10.83 -15.38 3.79
N ASP A 115 -11.95 -15.35 4.48
CA ASP A 115 -13.21 -14.98 3.87
C ASP A 115 -13.21 -13.49 3.60
N VAL A 116 -12.77 -13.11 2.38
CA VAL A 116 -12.66 -11.70 1.97
C VAL A 116 -13.99 -10.96 2.01
N ALA A 117 -15.11 -11.66 1.83
CA ALA A 117 -16.44 -11.08 1.94
C ALA A 117 -16.76 -10.70 3.39
N ARG A 118 -16.36 -11.56 4.34
CA ARG A 118 -16.49 -11.24 5.77
C ARG A 118 -15.57 -10.13 6.21
N LEU A 119 -14.32 -10.08 5.71
CA LEU A 119 -13.42 -8.96 5.98
C LEU A 119 -14.00 -7.63 5.49
N ALA A 120 -14.56 -7.61 4.28
CA ALA A 120 -15.22 -6.44 3.71
C ALA A 120 -16.43 -5.98 4.54
N SER A 121 -17.27 -6.93 4.96
CA SER A 121 -18.44 -6.65 5.82
C SER A 121 -18.00 -6.13 7.19
N ALA A 122 -16.99 -6.76 7.81
CA ALA A 122 -16.47 -6.36 9.10
C ALA A 122 -15.81 -4.98 9.03
N LEU A 123 -15.05 -4.66 7.98
CA LEU A 123 -14.49 -3.33 7.77
C LEU A 123 -15.60 -2.28 7.63
N THR A 124 -16.63 -2.59 6.84
CA THR A 124 -17.79 -1.68 6.67
C THR A 124 -18.46 -1.37 8.00
N ALA A 125 -18.68 -2.39 8.85
CA ALA A 125 -19.21 -2.21 10.19
C ALA A 125 -18.25 -1.42 11.09
N GLN A 126 -16.93 -1.76 11.06
CA GLN A 126 -15.90 -1.10 11.87
C GLN A 126 -15.86 0.42 11.66
N VAL A 127 -16.20 0.90 10.47
CA VAL A 127 -16.22 2.34 10.13
C VAL A 127 -17.63 2.93 10.05
N GLY A 128 -18.63 2.28 10.65
CA GLY A 128 -20.00 2.79 10.77
C GLY A 128 -20.82 2.76 9.48
N GLY A 129 -20.64 1.74 8.63
CA GLY A 129 -21.52 1.48 7.46
C GLY A 129 -21.30 2.41 6.26
N ARG A 130 -20.23 3.20 6.24
CA ARG A 130 -19.99 4.22 5.21
C ARG A 130 -19.35 3.71 3.93
N LEU A 131 -19.01 2.41 3.84
CA LEU A 131 -18.30 1.82 2.71
C LEU A 131 -19.19 0.88 1.91
N SER A 132 -18.94 0.84 0.59
CA SER A 132 -19.43 -0.19 -0.32
C SER A 132 -18.23 -0.83 -1.01
N VAL A 133 -17.87 -2.05 -0.61
CA VAL A 133 -16.69 -2.75 -1.16
C VAL A 133 -17.05 -3.35 -2.51
N HIS A 134 -16.31 -2.94 -3.55
CA HIS A 134 -16.53 -3.32 -4.95
C HIS A 134 -15.49 -4.31 -5.49
N GLY A 135 -14.32 -4.38 -4.87
CA GLY A 135 -13.27 -5.31 -5.29
C GLY A 135 -12.32 -5.62 -4.16
N THR A 136 -11.74 -6.81 -4.22
CA THR A 136 -10.74 -7.28 -3.26
C THR A 136 -9.54 -7.85 -4.00
N PHE A 137 -8.36 -7.54 -3.51
CA PHE A 137 -7.07 -7.93 -4.08
C PHE A 137 -6.17 -8.47 -2.98
N LEU A 138 -5.07 -9.11 -3.33
CA LEU A 138 -4.22 -9.78 -2.36
C LEU A 138 -2.76 -9.31 -2.49
N GLY A 139 -2.04 -9.37 -1.37
CA GLY A 139 -0.61 -9.17 -1.31
C GLY A 139 -0.14 -7.72 -1.47
N ARG A 140 1.18 -7.52 -1.51
CA ARG A 140 1.85 -6.21 -1.50
C ARG A 140 1.47 -5.33 -2.69
N SER A 141 1.29 -5.90 -3.88
CA SER A 141 0.83 -5.17 -5.07
C SER A 141 -0.69 -4.95 -5.10
N GLY A 142 -1.44 -5.63 -4.23
CA GLY A 142 -2.90 -5.63 -4.22
C GLY A 142 -3.51 -4.23 -4.14
N ALA A 143 -2.91 -3.33 -3.34
CA ALA A 143 -3.38 -1.95 -3.24
C ALA A 143 -3.16 -1.15 -4.53
N LEU A 144 -2.11 -1.42 -5.31
CA LEU A 144 -1.89 -0.77 -6.62
C LEU A 144 -2.84 -1.35 -7.67
N THR A 145 -3.16 -2.64 -7.60
CA THR A 145 -4.20 -3.26 -8.44
C THR A 145 -5.59 -2.70 -8.08
N ALA A 146 -5.87 -2.51 -6.79
CA ALA A 146 -7.09 -1.84 -6.33
C ALA A 146 -7.19 -0.40 -6.84
N LEU A 147 -6.06 0.32 -6.87
CA LEU A 147 -5.98 1.67 -7.41
C LEU A 147 -6.25 1.71 -8.92
N HIS A 148 -5.78 0.71 -9.68
CA HIS A 148 -6.09 0.57 -11.10
C HIS A 148 -7.60 0.41 -11.34
N ALA A 149 -8.25 -0.48 -10.61
CA ALA A 149 -9.70 -0.67 -10.69
C ALA A 149 -10.50 0.58 -10.23
N ALA A 150 -10.00 1.30 -9.23
CA ALA A 150 -10.60 2.58 -8.80
C ALA A 150 -10.47 3.67 -9.89
N MET A 151 -9.35 3.70 -10.61
CA MET A 151 -9.14 4.63 -11.73
C MET A 151 -10.16 4.39 -12.85
N GLU A 152 -10.40 3.14 -13.21
CA GLU A 152 -11.43 2.78 -14.19
C GLU A 152 -12.81 3.25 -13.73
N ALA A 153 -13.18 3.00 -12.48
CA ALA A 153 -14.47 3.42 -11.94
C ALA A 153 -14.64 4.95 -11.90
N LEU A 154 -13.58 5.71 -11.64
CA LEU A 154 -13.62 7.17 -11.72
C LEU A 154 -13.82 7.65 -13.16
N GLN A 155 -13.20 7.00 -14.16
CA GLN A 155 -13.40 7.27 -15.58
C GLN A 155 -14.84 6.96 -16.01
N GLU A 156 -15.45 5.91 -15.46
CA GLU A 156 -16.88 5.56 -15.68
C GLU A 156 -17.86 6.48 -14.96
N GLY A 157 -17.36 7.47 -14.21
CA GLY A 157 -18.18 8.52 -13.60
C GLY A 157 -18.36 8.42 -12.09
N ALA A 158 -17.71 7.48 -11.39
CA ALA A 158 -17.71 7.51 -9.94
C ALA A 158 -17.06 8.83 -9.44
N PRO A 159 -17.66 9.55 -8.48
CA PRO A 159 -17.13 10.85 -8.04
C PRO A 159 -15.85 10.71 -7.22
N CYS A 160 -15.76 9.66 -6.43
CA CYS A 160 -14.61 9.34 -5.58
C CYS A 160 -14.52 7.83 -5.35
N ALA A 161 -13.38 7.40 -4.87
CA ALA A 161 -13.08 6.01 -4.51
C ALA A 161 -12.18 5.97 -3.27
N LEU A 162 -12.31 4.91 -2.47
CA LEU A 162 -11.45 4.61 -1.36
C LEU A 162 -10.64 3.35 -1.65
N ILE A 163 -9.34 3.43 -1.52
CA ILE A 163 -8.42 2.31 -1.62
C ILE A 163 -7.88 2.01 -0.23
N VAL A 164 -7.98 0.76 0.22
CA VAL A 164 -7.54 0.31 1.54
C VAL A 164 -6.60 -0.87 1.36
N GLY A 165 -5.46 -0.87 2.05
CA GLY A 165 -4.59 -2.03 2.15
C GLY A 165 -4.27 -2.30 3.62
N ALA A 166 -4.39 -3.55 4.07
CA ALA A 166 -4.11 -3.91 5.45
C ALA A 166 -3.58 -5.34 5.57
N ASP A 167 -2.57 -5.53 6.40
CA ASP A 167 -1.97 -6.83 6.67
C ASP A 167 -1.31 -6.88 8.05
N SER A 168 -1.08 -8.11 8.52
CA SER A 168 -0.22 -8.43 9.65
C SER A 168 0.50 -9.74 9.37
N LEU A 169 1.82 -9.70 9.34
CA LEU A 169 2.67 -10.88 9.25
C LEU A 169 2.97 -11.49 10.64
N LEU A 170 2.48 -10.86 11.70
CA LEU A 170 2.80 -11.16 13.09
C LEU A 170 1.87 -12.23 13.68
N GLN A 171 1.67 -13.29 12.93
CA GLN A 171 0.90 -14.45 13.37
C GLN A 171 1.79 -15.70 13.35
N GLN A 172 1.71 -16.52 14.38
CA GLN A 172 2.60 -17.67 14.53
C GLN A 172 2.69 -18.57 13.29
N TYR A 173 1.57 -18.79 12.63
CA TYR A 173 1.53 -19.63 11.43
C TYR A 173 2.22 -18.93 10.24
N VAL A 174 1.98 -17.61 10.01
CA VAL A 174 2.64 -16.84 8.95
C VAL A 174 4.15 -16.84 9.15
N LEU A 175 4.59 -16.54 10.39
CA LEU A 175 5.99 -16.54 10.74
C LEU A 175 6.61 -17.93 10.60
N GLY A 176 5.89 -18.98 10.99
CA GLY A 176 6.34 -20.38 10.82
C GLY A 176 6.56 -20.73 9.34
N THR A 177 5.64 -20.35 8.46
CA THR A 177 5.77 -20.54 7.01
C THR A 177 6.96 -19.78 6.43
N LEU A 178 7.12 -18.51 6.81
CA LEU A 178 8.23 -17.68 6.35
C LEU A 178 9.58 -18.18 6.88
N LEU A 179 9.65 -18.66 8.12
CA LEU A 179 10.85 -19.28 8.68
C LEU A 179 11.22 -20.56 7.94
N GLN A 180 10.24 -21.43 7.69
CA GLN A 180 10.46 -22.68 6.94
C GLN A 180 10.96 -22.40 5.52
N ALA A 181 10.48 -21.33 4.89
CA ALA A 181 10.93 -20.86 3.58
C ALA A 181 12.25 -20.05 3.64
N GLN A 182 12.86 -19.91 4.82
CA GLN A 182 14.08 -19.11 5.04
C GLN A 182 13.94 -17.64 4.57
N ARG A 183 12.78 -17.04 4.77
CA ARG A 183 12.46 -15.68 4.31
C ARG A 183 12.51 -14.62 5.40
N ILE A 184 12.67 -15.02 6.67
CA ILE A 184 12.81 -14.06 7.79
C ILE A 184 14.30 -13.79 8.03
N LYS A 185 14.65 -12.52 8.17
CA LYS A 185 15.99 -12.10 8.57
C LYS A 185 16.28 -12.56 9.99
N THR A 186 17.36 -13.33 10.14
CA THR A 186 17.85 -13.87 11.42
C THR A 186 19.37 -13.74 11.49
N ASP A 187 19.98 -14.08 12.61
CA ASP A 187 21.44 -14.15 12.76
C ASP A 187 22.11 -15.10 11.75
N GLN A 188 21.38 -16.11 11.29
CA GLN A 188 21.88 -17.15 10.40
C GLN A 188 21.53 -16.86 8.93
N HIS A 189 20.55 -16.02 8.70
CA HIS A 189 20.04 -15.72 7.39
C HIS A 189 19.84 -14.20 7.25
N SER A 190 20.78 -13.57 6.55
CA SER A 190 20.76 -12.12 6.33
C SER A 190 19.87 -11.68 5.18
N ASP A 191 19.60 -12.61 4.23
CA ASP A 191 18.74 -12.38 3.06
C ASP A 191 17.29 -12.70 3.43
N GLY A 192 16.61 -11.77 4.06
CA GLY A 192 15.26 -11.99 4.54
C GLY A 192 14.56 -10.71 4.94
N LEU A 193 13.24 -10.78 5.00
CA LEU A 193 12.38 -9.68 5.43
C LEU A 193 12.35 -9.56 6.97
N ILE A 194 12.01 -8.39 7.47
CA ILE A 194 11.60 -8.16 8.86
C ILE A 194 10.07 -8.09 8.85
N PRO A 195 9.37 -9.01 9.56
CA PRO A 195 7.90 -9.02 9.57
C PRO A 195 7.35 -7.77 10.23
N GLY A 196 6.29 -7.22 9.67
CA GLY A 196 5.59 -6.06 10.19
C GLY A 196 4.08 -6.21 10.13
N MET A 197 3.40 -5.16 10.49
CA MET A 197 1.95 -5.02 10.44
C MET A 197 1.57 -3.58 10.13
N GLY A 198 0.46 -3.38 9.44
CA GLY A 198 -0.02 -2.04 9.16
C GLY A 198 -1.24 -1.98 8.25
N ALA A 199 -1.75 -0.79 8.11
CA ALA A 199 -2.80 -0.47 7.15
C ALA A 199 -2.61 0.93 6.59
N GLY A 200 -3.03 1.11 5.35
CA GLY A 200 -3.13 2.41 4.72
C GLY A 200 -4.46 2.59 4.00
N ALA A 201 -4.88 3.83 3.85
CA ALA A 201 -6.06 4.20 3.08
C ALA A 201 -5.80 5.46 2.26
N LEU A 202 -6.33 5.49 1.02
CA LEU A 202 -6.32 6.67 0.14
C LEU A 202 -7.74 6.96 -0.31
N LEU A 203 -8.23 8.15 -0.05
CA LEU A 203 -9.44 8.68 -0.65
C LEU A 203 -9.05 9.47 -1.90
N VAL A 204 -9.51 9.02 -3.05
CA VAL A 204 -9.23 9.66 -4.34
C VAL A 204 -10.53 10.18 -4.97
N ALA A 205 -10.43 11.27 -5.72
CA ALA A 205 -11.56 11.89 -6.38
C ALA A 205 -11.19 12.40 -7.77
N ARG A 206 -12.21 12.60 -8.61
CA ARG A 206 -12.09 13.25 -9.91
C ARG A 206 -11.83 14.76 -9.77
N ALA A 207 -11.18 15.35 -10.77
CA ALA A 207 -10.88 16.77 -10.81
C ALA A 207 -12.13 17.67 -10.71
N ASP A 208 -13.21 17.31 -11.40
CA ASP A 208 -14.48 18.06 -11.35
C ASP A 208 -15.10 18.08 -9.96
N MET A 209 -15.00 16.98 -9.21
CA MET A 209 -15.46 16.92 -7.82
C MET A 209 -14.61 17.79 -6.90
N VAL A 210 -13.28 17.73 -7.06
CA VAL A 210 -12.34 18.55 -6.29
C VAL A 210 -12.62 20.03 -6.49
N GLN A 211 -12.83 20.46 -7.74
CA GLN A 211 -13.17 21.85 -8.08
C GLN A 211 -14.55 22.26 -7.53
N ARG A 212 -15.59 21.45 -7.76
CA ARG A 212 -16.96 21.76 -7.35
C ARG A 212 -17.11 21.88 -5.83
N LEU A 213 -16.43 21.03 -5.07
CA LEU A 213 -16.50 21.01 -3.61
C LEU A 213 -15.34 21.75 -2.94
N GLN A 214 -14.46 22.38 -3.73
CA GLN A 214 -13.27 23.10 -3.25
C GLN A 214 -12.41 22.27 -2.29
N LEU A 215 -12.22 20.97 -2.63
CA LEU A 215 -11.45 20.05 -1.80
C LEU A 215 -9.95 20.32 -1.94
N ILE A 216 -9.21 20.09 -0.87
CA ILE A 216 -7.75 20.16 -0.90
C ILE A 216 -7.21 18.87 -1.52
N SER A 217 -6.48 18.98 -2.63
CA SER A 217 -5.74 17.88 -3.21
C SER A 217 -4.34 17.80 -2.60
N LEU A 218 -4.01 16.65 -2.07
CA LEU A 218 -2.70 16.38 -1.44
C LEU A 218 -1.62 16.02 -2.47
N GLY A 219 -2.03 15.56 -3.63
CA GLY A 219 -1.23 15.10 -4.76
C GLY A 219 -2.13 14.43 -5.79
N CYS A 220 -1.59 14.04 -6.93
CA CYS A 220 -2.34 13.37 -7.99
C CYS A 220 -1.66 12.06 -8.40
N ILE A 221 -2.46 11.06 -8.77
CA ILE A 221 -2.01 9.85 -9.44
C ILE A 221 -2.43 9.98 -10.90
N ILE A 222 -1.46 9.92 -11.81
CA ILE A 222 -1.67 10.14 -13.25
C ILE A 222 -1.44 8.89 -14.10
N GLY A 223 -0.88 7.85 -13.52
CA GLY A 223 -0.65 6.58 -14.20
C GLY A 223 -0.62 5.43 -13.20
N VAL A 224 -1.23 4.32 -13.57
CA VAL A 224 -1.19 3.06 -12.82
C VAL A 224 -0.94 1.93 -13.80
N GLY A 225 -0.04 1.03 -13.45
CA GLY A 225 0.22 -0.18 -14.21
C GLY A 225 0.17 -1.40 -13.32
N VAL A 226 -0.31 -2.51 -13.86
CA VAL A 226 -0.41 -3.80 -13.18
C VAL A 226 0.14 -4.90 -14.08
N GLY A 227 0.65 -5.95 -13.49
CA GLY A 227 1.20 -7.10 -14.19
C GLY A 227 1.22 -8.34 -13.34
N ASN A 228 1.55 -9.46 -13.95
CA ASN A 228 1.73 -10.73 -13.27
C ASN A 228 3.01 -11.40 -13.76
N GLU A 229 3.94 -11.64 -12.85
CA GLU A 229 5.21 -12.34 -13.08
C GLU A 229 4.96 -13.85 -13.09
N GLU A 230 5.49 -14.55 -14.10
CA GLU A 230 5.33 -16.00 -14.20
C GLU A 230 6.15 -16.73 -13.13
N GLY A 231 7.39 -16.29 -12.90
CA GLY A 231 8.25 -16.79 -11.83
C GLY A 231 7.93 -16.11 -10.50
N HIS A 232 7.58 -16.88 -9.47
CA HIS A 232 7.25 -16.37 -8.15
C HIS A 232 7.41 -17.45 -7.06
N PHE A 233 7.28 -17.11 -5.78
CA PHE A 233 7.49 -18.03 -4.67
C PHE A 233 6.55 -19.25 -4.67
N GLY A 234 5.46 -19.23 -5.40
CA GLY A 234 4.49 -20.33 -5.47
C GLY A 234 4.73 -21.33 -6.62
N ASN A 235 5.75 -21.11 -7.46
CA ASN A 235 6.07 -21.99 -8.58
C ASN A 235 7.58 -22.02 -8.89
N GLU A 236 7.99 -22.91 -9.83
CA GLU A 236 9.37 -23.08 -10.27
C GLU A 236 9.68 -22.26 -11.55
N GLY A 237 8.83 -21.28 -11.90
CA GLY A 237 9.02 -20.43 -13.08
C GLY A 237 10.26 -19.53 -12.96
N ASP A 238 10.85 -19.16 -14.09
CA ASP A 238 11.96 -18.23 -14.12
C ASP A 238 11.53 -16.82 -13.74
N TRP A 239 12.22 -16.24 -12.77
CA TRP A 239 11.94 -14.90 -12.26
C TRP A 239 12.80 -13.86 -12.98
N HIS A 240 12.21 -13.18 -13.95
CA HIS A 240 12.93 -12.23 -14.81
C HIS A 240 12.72 -10.75 -14.44
N GLY A 241 11.71 -10.43 -13.65
CA GLY A 241 11.33 -9.05 -13.32
C GLY A 241 10.65 -8.30 -14.48
N ASP A 242 10.15 -9.05 -15.46
CA ASP A 242 9.52 -8.50 -16.66
C ASP A 242 8.21 -7.79 -16.35
N ALA A 243 7.40 -8.39 -15.48
CA ALA A 243 6.09 -7.85 -15.18
C ALA A 243 6.14 -6.56 -14.36
N LEU A 244 7.10 -6.39 -13.43
CA LEU A 244 7.26 -5.13 -12.72
C LEU A 244 7.73 -4.02 -13.66
N ALA A 245 8.66 -4.32 -14.57
CA ALA A 245 9.11 -3.37 -15.57
C ALA A 245 7.96 -2.96 -16.52
N ALA A 246 7.14 -3.92 -16.97
CA ALA A 246 5.97 -3.63 -17.80
C ALA A 246 4.92 -2.80 -17.04
N ALA A 247 4.66 -3.08 -15.76
CA ALA A 247 3.77 -2.28 -14.93
C ALA A 247 4.30 -0.85 -14.77
N ALA A 248 5.61 -0.69 -14.54
CA ALA A 248 6.26 0.62 -14.46
C ALA A 248 6.12 1.40 -15.80
N GLN A 249 6.39 0.77 -16.93
CA GLN A 249 6.23 1.37 -18.26
C GLN A 249 4.77 1.82 -18.50
N ALA A 250 3.80 1.00 -18.13
CA ALA A 250 2.38 1.35 -18.23
C ALA A 250 2.03 2.57 -17.36
N ALA A 251 2.50 2.62 -16.13
CA ALA A 251 2.29 3.77 -15.24
C ALA A 251 2.96 5.06 -15.78
N LEU A 252 4.07 4.93 -16.51
CA LEU A 252 4.85 6.04 -17.07
C LEU A 252 4.39 6.47 -18.48
N SER A 253 3.44 5.79 -19.11
CA SER A 253 3.11 5.94 -20.53
C SER A 253 2.50 7.30 -20.90
N GLY A 254 1.89 8.00 -19.96
CA GLY A 254 1.10 9.22 -20.22
C GLY A 254 1.83 10.55 -19.98
N ASP A 255 3.00 10.54 -19.38
CA ASP A 255 3.75 11.76 -19.01
C ASP A 255 5.20 11.67 -19.48
N SER A 256 5.81 12.81 -19.85
CA SER A 256 7.19 12.91 -20.29
C SER A 256 8.16 13.37 -19.20
N VAL A 257 7.66 13.76 -18.01
CA VAL A 257 8.51 14.26 -16.92
C VAL A 257 9.31 13.10 -16.30
N PRO A 258 10.65 13.23 -16.17
CA PRO A 258 11.47 12.20 -15.53
C PRO A 258 11.06 11.96 -14.07
N VAL A 259 11.14 10.72 -13.62
CA VAL A 259 10.90 10.33 -12.23
C VAL A 259 12.00 10.90 -11.33
N ALA A 260 11.64 11.64 -10.29
CA ALA A 260 12.58 12.18 -9.33
C ALA A 260 12.92 11.20 -8.20
N GLU A 261 11.94 10.39 -7.79
CA GLU A 261 12.12 9.38 -6.76
C GLU A 261 11.40 8.07 -7.09
N VAL A 262 12.02 6.94 -6.76
CA VAL A 262 11.39 5.60 -6.82
C VAL A 262 11.10 5.15 -5.39
N TRP A 263 9.85 4.83 -5.11
CA TRP A 263 9.39 4.30 -3.83
C TRP A 263 9.07 2.82 -3.98
N SER A 264 9.96 1.97 -3.50
CA SER A 264 9.88 0.52 -3.68
C SER A 264 9.34 -0.18 -2.44
N GLY A 265 8.43 -1.13 -2.68
CA GLY A 265 7.95 -2.08 -1.68
C GLY A 265 8.91 -3.25 -1.44
N MET A 266 10.15 -3.18 -1.93
CA MET A 266 11.15 -4.21 -1.65
C MET A 266 11.42 -4.32 -0.15
N THR A 267 11.59 -5.56 0.29
CA THR A 267 11.99 -5.92 1.66
C THR A 267 13.49 -6.22 1.71
N GLY A 268 13.99 -6.87 2.73
CA GLY A 268 15.40 -7.26 2.84
C GLY A 268 15.82 -8.44 1.95
N GLU A 269 14.96 -8.95 1.09
CA GLU A 269 15.21 -10.10 0.21
C GLU A 269 15.82 -9.66 -1.13
N ARG A 270 16.90 -10.33 -1.58
CA ARG A 270 17.65 -9.99 -2.80
C ARG A 270 16.83 -10.07 -4.08
N CYS A 271 15.84 -10.96 -4.14
CA CYS A 271 14.99 -11.11 -5.31
C CYS A 271 14.27 -9.80 -5.68
N TRP A 272 13.75 -9.07 -4.69
CA TRP A 272 13.08 -7.79 -4.92
C TRP A 272 14.04 -6.69 -5.38
N ALA A 273 15.26 -6.68 -4.86
CA ALA A 273 16.29 -5.75 -5.30
C ALA A 273 16.71 -6.03 -6.76
N GLY A 274 16.82 -7.31 -7.14
CA GLY A 274 17.07 -7.73 -8.51
C GLY A 274 15.97 -7.27 -9.49
N GLU A 275 14.71 -7.47 -9.12
CA GLU A 275 13.54 -7.07 -9.90
C GLU A 275 13.47 -5.53 -10.07
N LEU A 276 13.76 -4.78 -9.00
CA LEU A 276 13.89 -3.32 -9.07
C LEU A 276 14.99 -2.90 -10.04
N GLY A 277 16.16 -3.56 -9.99
CA GLY A 277 17.27 -3.28 -10.90
C GLY A 277 16.90 -3.51 -12.37
N VAL A 278 16.20 -4.60 -12.68
CA VAL A 278 15.66 -4.86 -14.04
C VAL A 278 14.70 -3.74 -14.45
N THR A 279 13.81 -3.32 -13.57
CA THR A 279 12.86 -2.24 -13.82
C THR A 279 13.57 -0.92 -14.12
N GLN A 280 14.59 -0.56 -13.35
CA GLN A 280 15.38 0.66 -13.58
C GLN A 280 16.10 0.65 -14.93
N VAL A 281 16.69 -0.50 -15.31
CA VAL A 281 17.35 -0.65 -16.60
C VAL A 281 16.35 -0.50 -17.76
N ARG A 282 15.19 -1.15 -17.66
CA ARG A 282 14.18 -1.13 -18.74
C ARG A 282 13.42 0.19 -18.85
N CYS A 283 13.39 0.96 -17.78
CA CYS A 283 12.73 2.27 -17.73
C CYS A 283 13.76 3.43 -17.67
N HIS A 284 15.02 3.21 -18.05
CA HIS A 284 16.12 4.18 -17.87
C HIS A 284 15.87 5.56 -18.52
N GLU A 285 15.09 5.63 -19.59
CA GLU A 285 14.71 6.90 -20.24
C GLU A 285 13.81 7.76 -19.33
N ARG A 286 13.08 7.13 -18.43
CA ARG A 286 12.10 7.77 -17.54
C ARG A 286 12.54 7.77 -16.06
N ILE A 287 13.39 6.82 -15.68
CA ILE A 287 14.01 6.71 -14.36
C ILE A 287 15.49 7.05 -14.49
N PRO A 288 15.90 8.30 -14.27
CA PRO A 288 17.32 8.70 -14.36
C PRO A 288 18.17 7.93 -13.34
N ALA A 289 19.45 7.74 -13.65
CA ALA A 289 20.37 7.01 -12.77
C ALA A 289 20.58 7.69 -11.39
N ASP A 290 20.32 8.98 -11.28
CA ASP A 290 20.36 9.78 -10.06
C ASP A 290 19.00 9.90 -9.34
N ALA A 291 17.96 9.20 -9.81
CA ALA A 291 16.69 9.13 -9.12
C ALA A 291 16.88 8.51 -7.73
N THR A 292 16.33 9.18 -6.72
CA THR A 292 16.44 8.67 -5.34
C THR A 292 15.57 7.44 -5.16
N VAL A 293 16.15 6.32 -4.72
CA VAL A 293 15.41 5.10 -4.37
C VAL A 293 15.13 5.10 -2.87
N ARG A 294 13.86 4.88 -2.51
CA ARG A 294 13.40 4.73 -1.12
C ARG A 294 12.70 3.40 -0.94
N HIS A 295 13.03 2.72 0.16
CA HIS A 295 12.43 1.43 0.53
C HIS A 295 12.09 1.43 2.04
N PRO A 296 11.01 2.07 2.45
CA PRO A 296 10.70 2.27 3.87
C PRO A 296 10.44 0.99 4.68
N ALA A 297 10.52 -0.19 4.06
CA ALA A 297 10.54 -1.46 4.77
C ALA A 297 11.73 -1.59 5.74
N ASP A 298 12.80 -0.80 5.55
CA ASP A 298 13.91 -0.64 6.49
C ASP A 298 13.54 0.12 7.78
N SER A 299 12.35 0.70 7.82
CA SER A 299 11.82 1.45 8.97
C SER A 299 10.64 0.74 9.65
N TRP A 300 9.68 0.22 8.88
CA TRP A 300 8.43 -0.36 9.39
C TRP A 300 8.27 -1.86 9.11
N GLY A 301 9.28 -2.52 8.51
CA GLY A 301 9.21 -3.92 8.13
C GLY A 301 8.35 -4.17 6.90
N ASP A 302 8.01 -5.43 6.67
CA ASP A 302 7.11 -5.81 5.59
C ASP A 302 5.66 -5.63 6.02
N LEU A 303 4.95 -4.73 5.35
CA LEU A 303 3.55 -4.41 5.63
C LEU A 303 2.55 -5.25 4.81
N GLY A 304 3.03 -6.25 4.04
CA GLY A 304 2.15 -7.07 3.20
C GLY A 304 1.23 -6.22 2.31
N ALA A 305 -0.07 -6.49 2.35
CA ALA A 305 -1.07 -5.82 1.50
C ALA A 305 -1.18 -4.30 1.74
N ALA A 306 -0.67 -3.76 2.85
CA ALA A 306 -0.66 -2.32 3.10
C ALA A 306 0.45 -1.58 2.34
N THR A 307 1.45 -2.28 1.78
CA THR A 307 2.67 -1.69 1.21
C THR A 307 2.38 -0.60 0.19
N GLY A 308 1.59 -0.88 -0.85
CA GLY A 308 1.36 0.07 -1.94
C GLY A 308 0.74 1.39 -1.46
N VAL A 309 -0.26 1.32 -0.59
CA VAL A 309 -0.93 2.50 -0.02
C VAL A 309 0.00 3.25 0.92
N ALA A 310 0.77 2.55 1.76
CA ALA A 310 1.71 3.14 2.70
C ALA A 310 2.80 3.96 1.99
N LEU A 311 3.34 3.45 0.89
CA LEU A 311 4.33 4.14 0.07
C LEU A 311 3.75 5.43 -0.53
N ILE A 312 2.55 5.38 -1.14
CA ILE A 312 1.90 6.56 -1.72
C ILE A 312 1.59 7.60 -0.62
N ALA A 313 0.97 7.18 0.48
CA ALA A 313 0.61 8.09 1.58
C ALA A 313 1.84 8.80 2.15
N THR A 314 2.95 8.07 2.33
CA THR A 314 4.20 8.62 2.85
C THR A 314 4.91 9.53 1.85
N ALA A 315 4.94 9.17 0.56
CA ALA A 315 5.52 10.01 -0.49
C ALA A 315 4.79 11.35 -0.61
N VAL A 316 3.46 11.32 -0.63
CA VAL A 316 2.62 12.53 -0.68
C VAL A 316 2.82 13.40 0.57
N ALA A 317 2.79 12.81 1.76
CA ALA A 317 3.02 13.54 3.00
C ALA A 317 4.45 14.12 3.09
N GLY A 318 5.43 13.41 2.56
CA GLY A 318 6.80 13.88 2.45
C GLY A 318 6.96 15.05 1.48
N HIS A 319 6.26 15.00 0.36
CA HIS A 319 6.21 16.11 -0.61
C HIS A 319 5.62 17.37 0.01
N GLN A 320 4.48 17.25 0.68
CA GLN A 320 3.85 18.38 1.38
C GLN A 320 4.75 19.00 2.46
N ARG A 321 5.69 18.23 3.01
CA ARG A 321 6.68 18.68 4.00
C ARG A 321 8.05 19.03 3.39
N GLY A 322 8.17 19.03 2.06
CA GLY A 322 9.32 19.50 1.32
C GLY A 322 10.56 18.59 1.33
N TRP A 323 10.43 17.30 1.69
CA TRP A 323 11.56 16.36 1.69
C TRP A 323 11.44 15.22 0.66
N VAL A 324 10.31 15.11 -0.05
CA VAL A 324 10.11 14.22 -1.20
C VAL A 324 9.94 15.03 -2.46
N ARG A 325 10.63 14.64 -3.51
CA ARG A 325 10.51 15.23 -4.84
C ARG A 325 9.54 14.40 -5.69
N LEU A 326 8.58 15.08 -6.30
CA LEU A 326 7.70 14.48 -7.30
C LEU A 326 8.15 14.87 -8.72
N PRO A 327 7.94 14.04 -9.75
CA PRO A 327 7.17 12.79 -9.76
C PRO A 327 7.83 11.64 -9.00
N ALA A 328 7.04 10.85 -8.30
CA ALA A 328 7.48 9.63 -7.62
C ALA A 328 6.81 8.40 -8.26
N LEU A 329 7.62 7.41 -8.62
CA LEU A 329 7.16 6.11 -9.08
C LEU A 329 7.09 5.16 -7.89
N VAL A 330 5.91 4.69 -7.55
CA VAL A 330 5.66 3.71 -6.49
C VAL A 330 5.57 2.33 -7.11
N LEU A 331 6.31 1.36 -6.57
CA LEU A 331 6.42 -0.01 -7.07
C LEU A 331 6.16 -1.01 -5.93
N ALA A 332 5.39 -2.06 -6.20
CA ALA A 332 5.18 -3.16 -5.26
C ALA A 332 5.02 -4.49 -5.99
N SER A 333 5.59 -5.53 -5.40
CA SER A 333 5.59 -6.91 -5.90
C SER A 333 5.06 -7.87 -4.85
N SER A 334 4.10 -8.70 -5.21
CA SER A 334 3.51 -9.75 -4.37
C SER A 334 4.25 -11.08 -4.51
N ASP A 335 4.12 -11.93 -3.53
CA ASP A 335 4.80 -13.23 -3.46
C ASP A 335 4.34 -14.19 -4.59
N PHE A 336 3.08 -14.09 -5.02
CA PHE A 336 2.46 -14.98 -6.00
C PHE A 336 2.20 -14.29 -7.36
N GLY A 337 3.16 -13.53 -7.82
CA GLY A 337 3.22 -13.01 -9.20
C GLY A 337 2.66 -11.61 -9.38
N GLY A 338 1.75 -11.12 -8.57
CA GLY A 338 1.18 -9.78 -8.74
C GLY A 338 2.24 -8.67 -8.70
N ARG A 339 2.17 -7.73 -9.64
CA ARG A 339 3.04 -6.55 -9.75
C ARG A 339 2.21 -5.30 -9.94
N GLY A 340 2.65 -4.19 -9.35
CA GLY A 340 1.94 -2.93 -9.49
C GLY A 340 2.89 -1.73 -9.47
N ALA A 341 2.49 -0.69 -10.21
CA ALA A 341 3.17 0.59 -10.28
C ALA A 341 2.16 1.74 -10.27
N ALA A 342 2.52 2.86 -9.65
CA ALA A 342 1.72 4.09 -9.70
C ALA A 342 2.64 5.32 -9.82
N LEU A 343 2.29 6.26 -10.70
CA LEU A 343 2.99 7.53 -10.85
C LEU A 343 2.26 8.63 -10.09
N VAL A 344 2.93 9.17 -9.08
CA VAL A 344 2.42 10.24 -8.21
C VAL A 344 3.08 11.56 -8.58
N VAL A 345 2.27 12.59 -8.78
CA VAL A 345 2.72 13.95 -9.12
C VAL A 345 2.14 15.00 -8.17
N SER A 346 2.74 16.20 -8.19
CA SER A 346 2.19 17.35 -7.46
C SER A 346 0.93 17.89 -8.17
N THR A 347 0.07 18.55 -7.41
CA THR A 347 -1.16 19.17 -7.93
C THR A 347 -0.94 20.24 -9.00
N GLY A 348 0.23 20.90 -9.00
CA GLY A 348 0.58 21.97 -9.96
C GLY A 348 1.00 21.47 -11.35
N VAL A 349 1.29 20.17 -11.50
CA VAL A 349 1.68 19.58 -12.81
C VAL A 349 0.45 19.31 -13.68
N VAL A 350 -0.71 19.17 -13.06
CA VAL A 350 -1.98 18.93 -13.76
C VAL A 350 -2.57 20.27 -14.17
N SER A 351 -2.22 20.76 -15.38
CA SER A 351 -2.89 21.92 -15.96
C SER A 351 -4.39 21.61 -16.12
N PRO A 352 -5.30 22.52 -15.70
CA PRO A 352 -6.71 22.34 -15.99
C PRO A 352 -6.86 22.30 -17.51
N THR A 353 -7.38 21.19 -18.04
CA THR A 353 -7.85 21.16 -19.43
C THR A 353 -8.88 22.25 -19.55
N VAL A 354 -8.54 23.31 -20.28
CA VAL A 354 -9.45 24.40 -20.59
C VAL A 354 -10.61 23.74 -21.36
N VAL A 355 -11.72 23.53 -20.69
CA VAL A 355 -12.98 23.22 -21.36
C VAL A 355 -13.33 24.51 -22.08
N ALA A 356 -13.06 24.54 -23.39
CA ALA A 356 -13.58 25.58 -24.26
C ALA A 356 -15.11 25.52 -24.19
N ALA A 357 -15.69 26.67 -23.86
CA ALA A 357 -17.11 26.91 -23.77
C ALA A 357 -17.82 26.72 -25.14
#